data_0c89516c4bab99d9c35d3f39b8d42c01
#
_entry.id   0c89516c4bab99d9c35d3f39b8d42c01
#
_cell.length_a   1.000
_cell.length_b   1.000
_cell.length_c   1.000
_cell.angle_alpha   90.00
_cell.angle_beta   90.00
_cell.angle_gamma   90.00
#
_symmetry.space_group_name_H-M   'P 1'
#
loop_
_entity.id
_entity.type
_entity.pdbx_description
1 polymer ?
#
loop_
_entity_poly.entity_id
_entity_poly.type
_entity_poly.pdbx_seq_one_letter_code
_entity_poly.pdbx_strand_id
1 'polypeptide(L)'
;MNLELNKSTGNLFVNKSEFFFNNEQFISNNIFLKKHLKVNGFDTYGFEVVFFECNFSLNIIFKDGDFVRYFFLTFDEDCYDDTCLKKKLVELSGFVTKEVNIKPKKQDWKSFFELEWGSIELNAIRQDYSITMNIHNV
;
A
#
# COMPACT_ATOMS: atom_id res chain seq x y z
N MET A 1 12.13 -5.27 -1.90
CA MET A 1 11.42 -6.12 -0.91
C MET A 1 10.12 -6.59 -1.52
N ASN A 2 9.90 -7.88 -1.54
CA ASN A 2 8.66 -8.45 -2.06
C ASN A 2 7.68 -8.72 -0.93
N LEU A 3 6.50 -8.11 -0.99
CA LEU A 3 5.43 -8.31 -0.03
C LEU A 3 4.40 -9.31 -0.55
N GLU A 4 3.88 -10.11 0.35
CA GLU A 4 2.77 -11.01 0.10
C GLU A 4 1.67 -10.75 1.12
N LEU A 5 0.43 -10.83 0.67
CA LEU A 5 -0.75 -10.71 1.52
C LEU A 5 -1.28 -12.08 1.87
N ASN A 6 -1.51 -12.34 3.14
CA ASN A 6 -2.35 -13.46 3.52
C ASN A 6 -3.81 -13.06 3.29
N LYS A 7 -4.41 -13.59 2.24
CA LYS A 7 -5.77 -13.21 1.83
C LYS A 7 -6.87 -13.64 2.82
N SER A 8 -6.53 -14.48 3.78
CA SER A 8 -7.48 -14.91 4.83
C SER A 8 -7.43 -14.04 6.08
N THR A 9 -6.32 -13.35 6.34
CA THR A 9 -6.12 -12.56 7.57
C THR A 9 -5.80 -11.09 7.31
N GLY A 10 -5.32 -10.76 6.11
CA GLY A 10 -4.82 -9.42 5.79
C GLY A 10 -3.42 -9.13 6.30
N ASN A 11 -2.74 -10.10 6.88
CA ASN A 11 -1.38 -9.91 7.36
C ASN A 11 -0.40 -9.87 6.18
N LEU A 12 0.69 -9.13 6.37
CA LEU A 12 1.74 -8.95 5.37
C LEU A 12 2.94 -9.84 5.70
N PHE A 13 3.57 -10.39 4.65
CA PHE A 13 4.71 -11.28 4.77
C PHE A 13 5.81 -10.90 3.79
N VAL A 14 7.06 -11.13 4.20
CA VAL A 14 8.25 -11.04 3.38
C VAL A 14 9.01 -12.35 3.53
N ASN A 15 9.21 -13.09 2.43
CA ASN A 15 9.89 -14.40 2.46
C ASN A 15 9.32 -15.35 3.51
N LYS A 16 8.00 -15.44 3.59
CA LYS A 16 7.25 -16.30 4.55
C LYS A 16 7.36 -15.87 6.01
N SER A 17 8.02 -14.75 6.30
CA SER A 17 8.09 -14.16 7.63
C SER A 17 7.15 -12.98 7.74
N GLU A 18 6.40 -12.90 8.83
CA GLU A 18 5.44 -11.81 9.01
C GLU A 18 6.16 -10.46 9.07
N PHE A 19 5.58 -9.47 8.40
CA PHE A 19 6.06 -8.10 8.41
C PHE A 19 5.22 -7.29 9.39
N PHE A 20 5.80 -6.96 10.54
CA PHE A 20 5.09 -6.30 11.64
C PHE A 20 5.10 -4.78 11.45
N PHE A 21 4.22 -4.27 10.59
CA PHE A 21 4.17 -2.85 10.24
C PHE A 21 3.83 -1.93 11.42
N ASN A 22 3.19 -2.45 12.47
CA ASN A 22 2.77 -1.68 13.65
C ASN A 22 3.79 -1.72 14.80
N ASN A 23 4.94 -2.33 14.60
CA ASN A 23 6.02 -2.41 15.58
C ASN A 23 7.17 -1.52 15.13
N GLU A 24 7.34 -0.37 15.78
CA GLU A 24 8.35 0.63 15.38
C GLU A 24 9.77 0.06 15.42
N GLN A 25 10.10 -0.74 16.44
CA GLN A 25 11.44 -1.32 16.55
C GLN A 25 11.73 -2.28 15.40
N PHE A 26 10.76 -3.11 15.03
CA PHE A 26 10.87 -4.00 13.88
C PHE A 26 11.09 -3.20 12.58
N ILE A 27 10.36 -2.10 12.41
CA ILE A 27 10.43 -1.25 11.21
C ILE A 27 11.75 -0.49 11.17
N SER A 28 12.15 0.17 12.26
CA SER A 28 13.36 0.99 12.29
C SER A 28 14.64 0.19 12.13
N ASN A 29 14.65 -1.08 12.54
CA ASN A 29 15.80 -1.97 12.44
C ASN A 29 15.76 -2.87 11.19
N ASN A 30 14.78 -2.70 10.32
CA ASN A 30 14.62 -3.55 9.15
C ASN A 30 15.70 -3.25 8.10
N ILE A 31 16.33 -4.31 7.55
CA ILE A 31 17.40 -4.17 6.56
C ILE A 31 16.94 -3.56 5.24
N PHE A 32 15.64 -3.61 4.94
CA PHE A 32 15.06 -3.03 3.71
C PHE A 32 14.65 -1.57 3.88
N LEU A 33 14.79 -0.99 5.07
CA LEU A 33 14.45 0.42 5.31
C LEU A 33 15.25 1.33 4.39
N LYS A 34 14.57 2.20 3.62
CA LYS A 34 15.20 3.13 2.69
C LYS A 34 15.27 4.55 3.20
N LYS A 35 14.28 4.95 4.02
CA LYS A 35 14.13 6.33 4.41
C LYS A 35 13.46 6.44 5.76
N HIS A 36 13.95 7.37 6.59
CA HIS A 36 13.30 7.75 7.84
C HIS A 36 13.29 9.27 7.93
N LEU A 37 12.12 9.85 8.09
CA LEU A 37 11.92 11.29 8.28
C LEU A 37 11.15 11.54 9.58
N LYS A 38 11.58 12.56 10.31
CA LYS A 38 10.85 13.01 11.49
C LYS A 38 10.40 14.46 11.26
N VAL A 39 9.09 14.68 11.20
CA VAL A 39 8.49 16.00 10.97
C VAL A 39 7.30 16.17 11.91
N ASN A 40 7.31 17.27 12.69
CA ASN A 40 6.21 17.63 13.60
C ASN A 40 5.82 16.50 14.57
N GLY A 41 6.81 15.75 15.07
CA GLY A 41 6.58 14.64 16.01
C GLY A 41 6.14 13.34 15.36
N PHE A 42 5.99 13.30 14.04
CA PHE A 42 5.70 12.07 13.30
C PHE A 42 6.97 11.47 12.73
N ASP A 43 7.14 10.17 12.90
CA ASP A 43 8.20 9.41 12.27
C ASP A 43 7.62 8.65 11.08
N THR A 44 8.15 8.89 9.87
CA THR A 44 7.75 8.20 8.65
C THR A 44 8.90 7.33 8.18
N TYR A 45 8.62 6.03 8.05
CA TYR A 45 9.57 5.03 7.56
C TYR A 45 9.17 4.62 6.14
N GLY A 46 10.10 4.69 5.21
CA GLY A 46 9.87 4.41 3.80
C GLY A 46 10.58 3.16 3.32
N PHE A 47 9.86 2.35 2.55
CA PHE A 47 10.35 1.12 1.92
C PHE A 47 9.99 1.13 0.44
N GLU A 48 10.83 0.53 -0.38
CA GLU A 48 10.48 0.22 -1.76
C GLU A 48 10.07 -1.25 -1.83
N VAL A 49 8.85 -1.50 -2.29
CA VAL A 49 8.26 -2.84 -2.28
C VAL A 49 7.69 -3.22 -3.65
N VAL A 50 7.68 -4.50 -3.93
CA VAL A 50 6.89 -5.10 -5.01
C VAL A 50 5.70 -5.80 -4.35
N PHE A 51 4.50 -5.43 -4.76
CA PHE A 51 3.27 -5.95 -4.19
C PHE A 51 2.18 -5.94 -5.26
N PHE A 52 1.39 -7.00 -5.36
CA PHE A 52 0.40 -7.15 -6.43
C PHE A 52 1.00 -6.86 -7.83
N GLU A 53 2.20 -7.40 -8.09
CA GLU A 53 2.91 -7.25 -9.37
C GLU A 53 3.28 -5.80 -9.72
N CYS A 54 3.21 -4.89 -8.75
CA CYS A 54 3.51 -3.47 -8.94
C CYS A 54 4.58 -2.99 -7.96
N ASN A 55 5.31 -1.94 -8.36
CA ASN A 55 6.28 -1.27 -7.49
C ASN A 55 5.59 -0.16 -6.72
N PHE A 56 5.76 -0.18 -5.39
CA PHE A 56 5.21 0.83 -4.50
C PHE A 56 6.27 1.40 -3.57
N SER A 57 6.05 2.63 -3.13
CA SER A 57 6.64 3.14 -1.90
C SER A 57 5.70 2.81 -0.75
N LEU A 58 6.16 2.03 0.22
CA LEU A 58 5.43 1.77 1.45
C LEU A 58 5.85 2.79 2.49
N ASN A 59 4.89 3.51 3.04
CA ASN A 59 5.12 4.53 4.06
C ASN A 59 4.40 4.11 5.34
N ILE A 60 5.15 4.06 6.45
CA ILE A 60 4.64 3.65 7.74
C ILE A 60 4.88 4.79 8.73
N ILE A 61 3.83 5.23 9.40
CA ILE A 61 3.85 6.44 10.23
C ILE A 61 3.61 6.07 11.69
N PHE A 62 4.49 6.57 12.55
CA PHE A 62 4.38 6.48 14.01
C PHE A 62 4.38 7.89 14.60
N LYS A 63 3.76 8.04 15.76
CA LYS A 63 3.82 9.26 16.54
C LYS A 63 4.12 8.89 17.99
N ASP A 64 5.26 9.38 18.51
CA ASP A 64 5.72 9.11 19.88
C ASP A 64 5.74 7.60 20.21
N GLY A 65 6.15 6.79 19.25
CA GLY A 65 6.23 5.34 19.38
C GLY A 65 4.94 4.59 19.04
N ASP A 66 3.83 5.29 18.88
CA ASP A 66 2.54 4.67 18.57
C ASP A 66 2.31 4.62 17.07
N PHE A 67 1.83 3.46 16.60
CA PHE A 67 1.47 3.29 15.20
C PHE A 67 0.28 4.17 14.84
N VAL A 68 0.40 4.93 13.72
CA VAL A 68 -0.66 5.80 13.20
C VAL A 68 -1.34 5.14 12.00
N ARG A 69 -0.57 4.88 10.94
CA ARG A 69 -1.08 4.27 9.71
C ARG A 69 0.05 3.83 8.80
N TYR A 70 -0.31 3.06 7.78
CA TYR A 70 0.58 2.80 6.65
C TYR A 70 -0.20 2.90 5.34
N PHE A 71 0.50 3.22 4.27
CA PHE A 71 -0.09 3.26 2.94
C PHE A 71 0.96 3.00 1.88
N PHE A 72 0.48 2.56 0.73
CA PHE A 72 1.31 2.31 -0.45
C PHE A 72 1.04 3.41 -1.47
N LEU A 73 2.10 3.87 -2.13
CA LEU A 73 2.01 4.89 -3.15
C LEU A 73 2.74 4.41 -4.39
N THR A 74 2.10 4.50 -5.55
CA THR A 74 2.74 4.23 -6.83
C THR A 74 2.44 5.36 -7.80
N PHE A 75 3.43 5.72 -8.62
CA PHE A 75 3.21 6.63 -9.72
C PHE A 75 4.15 6.28 -10.87
N ASP A 76 3.75 6.66 -12.07
CA ASP A 76 4.50 6.44 -13.30
C ASP A 76 4.85 7.80 -13.88
N GLU A 77 6.13 8.13 -14.03
CA GLU A 77 6.59 9.40 -14.58
C GLU A 77 6.07 9.67 -15.99
N ASP A 78 5.76 8.60 -16.75
CA ASP A 78 5.21 8.70 -18.09
C ASP A 78 3.69 8.89 -18.10
N CYS A 79 3.05 8.87 -16.93
CA CYS A 79 1.60 8.99 -16.79
C CYS A 79 1.24 10.39 -16.27
N TYR A 80 0.75 11.25 -17.15
CA TYR A 80 0.43 12.63 -16.80
C TYR A 80 -0.90 13.12 -17.40
N ASP A 81 -1.84 12.20 -17.62
CA ASP A 81 -3.20 12.55 -18.01
C ASP A 81 -4.21 11.59 -17.38
N ASP A 82 -5.49 11.99 -17.39
CA ASP A 82 -6.57 11.21 -16.79
C ASP A 82 -6.76 9.84 -17.43
N THR A 83 -6.58 9.74 -18.73
CA THR A 83 -6.73 8.47 -19.48
C THR A 83 -5.70 7.45 -19.03
N CYS A 84 -4.44 7.86 -18.92
CA CYS A 84 -3.36 7.02 -18.43
C CYS A 84 -3.62 6.59 -16.98
N LEU A 85 -4.02 7.53 -16.12
CA LEU A 85 -4.29 7.26 -14.71
C LEU A 85 -5.41 6.24 -14.53
N LYS A 86 -6.52 6.38 -15.27
CA LYS A 86 -7.63 5.41 -15.27
C LYS A 86 -7.17 4.02 -15.68
N LYS A 87 -6.35 3.94 -16.72
CA LYS A 87 -5.80 2.68 -17.22
C LYS A 87 -4.95 2.00 -16.14
N LYS A 88 -4.11 2.76 -15.45
CA LYS A 88 -3.27 2.24 -14.35
C LYS A 88 -4.13 1.74 -13.20
N LEU A 89 -5.20 2.46 -12.84
CA LEU A 89 -6.13 2.03 -11.80
C LEU A 89 -6.82 0.72 -12.17
N VAL A 90 -7.28 0.57 -13.41
CA VAL A 90 -7.91 -0.66 -13.90
C VAL A 90 -6.91 -1.83 -13.85
N GLU A 91 -5.68 -1.61 -14.29
CA GLU A 91 -4.63 -2.62 -14.28
C GLU A 91 -4.32 -3.09 -12.85
N LEU A 92 -4.09 -2.16 -11.93
CA LEU A 92 -3.82 -2.51 -10.53
C LEU A 92 -5.02 -3.19 -9.88
N SER A 93 -6.23 -2.71 -10.14
CA SER A 93 -7.45 -3.37 -9.66
C SER A 93 -7.55 -4.81 -10.14
N GLY A 94 -7.13 -5.08 -11.38
CA GLY A 94 -7.07 -6.42 -11.96
C GLY A 94 -6.10 -7.32 -11.22
N PHE A 95 -4.91 -6.82 -10.87
CA PHE A 95 -3.92 -7.60 -10.10
C PHE A 95 -4.43 -7.94 -8.71
N VAL A 96 -5.07 -6.98 -8.03
CA VAL A 96 -5.65 -7.22 -6.70
C VAL A 96 -6.79 -8.22 -6.79
N THR A 97 -7.69 -8.08 -7.77
CA THR A 97 -8.81 -9.01 -8.01
C THR A 97 -8.29 -10.44 -8.17
N LYS A 98 -7.24 -10.62 -8.96
CA LYS A 98 -6.64 -11.94 -9.20
C LYS A 98 -6.11 -12.56 -7.91
N GLU A 99 -5.47 -11.75 -7.06
CA GLU A 99 -4.87 -12.23 -5.82
C GLU A 99 -5.92 -12.57 -4.75
N VAL A 100 -6.89 -11.68 -4.53
CA VAL A 100 -7.90 -11.86 -3.48
C VAL A 100 -9.15 -12.59 -3.94
N ASN A 101 -9.32 -12.76 -5.25
CA ASN A 101 -10.46 -13.45 -5.87
C ASN A 101 -11.82 -12.83 -5.52
N ILE A 102 -11.86 -11.51 -5.40
CA ILE A 102 -13.06 -10.73 -5.10
C ILE A 102 -13.11 -9.56 -6.07
N LYS A 103 -14.29 -9.28 -6.62
CA LYS A 103 -14.49 -8.13 -7.49
C LYS A 103 -14.64 -6.85 -6.67
N PRO A 104 -14.00 -5.75 -7.08
CA PRO A 104 -14.13 -4.49 -6.36
C PRO A 104 -15.46 -3.79 -6.66
N LYS A 105 -15.86 -2.93 -5.73
CA LYS A 105 -16.83 -1.87 -5.98
C LYS A 105 -16.08 -0.72 -6.63
N LYS A 106 -16.51 -0.30 -7.82
CA LYS A 106 -15.80 0.72 -8.61
C LYS A 106 -16.55 2.04 -8.61
N GLN A 107 -15.80 3.12 -8.42
CA GLN A 107 -16.20 4.49 -8.68
C GLN A 107 -15.18 5.08 -9.66
N ASP A 108 -15.38 6.32 -10.14
CA ASP A 108 -14.56 6.89 -11.21
C ASP A 108 -13.05 6.83 -10.94
N TRP A 109 -12.63 7.13 -9.70
CA TRP A 109 -11.22 7.24 -9.33
C TRP A 109 -10.85 6.33 -8.17
N LYS A 110 -11.67 5.29 -7.93
CA LYS A 110 -11.53 4.46 -6.74
C LYS A 110 -11.97 3.02 -7.03
N SER A 111 -11.25 2.05 -6.44
CA SER A 111 -11.65 0.65 -6.37
C SER A 111 -11.61 0.22 -4.92
N PHE A 112 -12.68 -0.40 -4.44
CA PHE A 112 -12.83 -0.84 -3.06
C PHE A 112 -13.09 -2.34 -2.99
N PHE A 113 -12.22 -3.05 -2.30
CA PHE A 113 -12.32 -4.49 -2.08
C PHE A 113 -12.73 -4.75 -0.64
N GLU A 114 -13.86 -5.40 -0.44
CA GLU A 114 -14.36 -5.75 0.88
C GLU A 114 -14.07 -7.22 1.16
N LEU A 115 -13.32 -7.51 2.22
CA LEU A 115 -12.92 -8.85 2.62
C LEU A 115 -13.39 -9.13 4.05
N GLU A 116 -13.37 -10.40 4.47
CA GLU A 116 -13.82 -10.78 5.82
C GLU A 116 -12.99 -10.11 6.93
N TRP A 117 -11.69 -9.91 6.69
CA TRP A 117 -10.79 -9.31 7.68
C TRP A 117 -10.69 -7.79 7.58
N GLY A 118 -11.23 -7.17 6.56
CA GLY A 118 -11.09 -5.74 6.34
C GLY A 118 -11.29 -5.34 4.90
N SER A 119 -10.49 -4.39 4.43
CA SER A 119 -10.64 -3.85 3.08
C SER A 119 -9.31 -3.46 2.44
N ILE A 120 -9.33 -3.41 1.11
CA ILE A 120 -8.26 -2.83 0.29
C ILE A 120 -8.90 -1.73 -0.55
N GLU A 121 -8.34 -0.54 -0.50
CA GLU A 121 -8.84 0.62 -1.23
C GLU A 121 -7.76 1.19 -2.12
N LEU A 122 -8.07 1.34 -3.41
CA LEU A 122 -7.21 1.97 -4.39
C LEU A 122 -7.81 3.31 -4.76
N ASN A 123 -7.03 4.38 -4.63
CA ASN A 123 -7.47 5.75 -4.96
C ASN A 123 -6.52 6.35 -5.98
N ALA A 124 -7.05 6.77 -7.12
CA ALA A 124 -6.31 7.53 -8.10
C ALA A 124 -6.33 9.01 -7.72
N ILE A 125 -5.16 9.60 -7.57
CA ILE A 125 -4.97 11.00 -7.16
C ILE A 125 -4.64 11.82 -8.40
N ARG A 126 -5.61 12.59 -8.89
CA ARG A 126 -5.48 13.32 -10.16
C ARG A 126 -4.49 14.48 -10.10
N GLN A 127 -4.26 15.05 -8.92
CA GLN A 127 -3.37 16.19 -8.75
C GLN A 127 -1.92 15.87 -9.13
N ASP A 128 -1.47 14.64 -8.90
CA ASP A 128 -0.10 14.20 -9.18
C ASP A 128 -0.02 12.91 -9.99
N TYR A 129 -1.16 12.42 -10.48
CA TYR A 129 -1.28 11.18 -11.27
C TYR A 129 -0.69 9.96 -10.58
N SER A 130 -0.89 9.87 -9.27
CA SER A 130 -0.47 8.74 -8.45
C SER A 130 -1.66 7.86 -8.06
N ILE A 131 -1.36 6.67 -7.56
CA ILE A 131 -2.36 5.78 -6.96
C ILE A 131 -1.90 5.44 -5.56
N THR A 132 -2.80 5.62 -4.59
CA THR A 132 -2.58 5.15 -3.23
C THR A 132 -3.34 3.85 -3.01
N MET A 133 -2.75 2.95 -2.24
CA MET A 133 -3.40 1.74 -1.77
C MET A 133 -3.39 1.73 -0.26
N ASN A 134 -4.56 1.59 0.33
CA ASN A 134 -4.73 1.50 1.77
C ASN A 134 -5.32 0.13 2.11
N ILE A 135 -4.72 -0.53 3.08
CA ILE A 135 -5.20 -1.82 3.59
C ILE A 135 -5.66 -1.59 5.02
N HIS A 136 -6.93 -1.86 5.28
CA HIS A 136 -7.54 -1.68 6.59
C HIS A 136 -7.93 -3.03 7.17
N ASN A 137 -7.29 -3.41 8.27
CA ASN A 137 -7.65 -4.60 9.03
C ASN A 137 -8.71 -4.22 10.06
N VAL A 138 -9.77 -5.00 10.11
CA VAL A 138 -10.86 -4.80 11.07
C VAL A 138 -10.58 -5.55 12.38
#